data_dd758fc2edf1a59fc857346aae0d87cc
#
_entry.id   dd758fc2edf1a59fc857346aae0d87cc
#
_cell.length_a   1.000
_cell.length_b   1.000
_cell.length_c   1.000
_cell.angle_alpha   90.00
_cell.angle_beta   90.00
_cell.angle_gamma   90.00
#
_symmetry.space_group_name_H-M   'P 1'
#
loop_
_entity.id
_entity.type
_entity.pdbx_description
1 polymer ?
#
loop_
_entity_poly.entity_id
_entity_poly.type
_entity_poly.pdbx_seq_one_letter_code
_entity_poly.pdbx_strand_id
1 'polypeptide(L)'
;SELVKKYKSRTVVNHVSVDVKQGEIVGLLGPNGAGKTTTFYMIVGLIKPNEGQIFLENDEGVVTELTNMPVYRRAQMGVGYLAQEASVFRKLSVEDNLLAVMEMVKIPKKERMEKLESLIDEFGLHKVRKSYGIQLSGGERRRCEIARALAIDPKFILLDEPFAGVDPIAVEDIQHIIARLKNKNIGIIIRNRFFKKLDTLVALFYETGNQLCHFSELLTI
;
A
#
# COMPACT_ATOMS: atom_id res chain seq x y z
N SER A 1 -6.14 -10.48 -12.54
CA SER A 1 -7.18 -10.81 -13.54
C SER A 1 -7.92 -12.08 -13.13
N GLU A 2 -9.27 -12.05 -13.10
CA GLU A 2 -10.17 -13.19 -12.84
C GLU A 2 -9.89 -13.95 -11.53
N LEU A 3 -9.59 -13.23 -10.46
CA LEU A 3 -9.21 -13.83 -9.19
C LEU A 3 -10.41 -14.53 -8.53
N VAL A 4 -10.20 -15.77 -8.12
CA VAL A 4 -11.17 -16.56 -7.37
C VAL A 4 -10.55 -17.05 -6.07
N LYS A 5 -11.31 -16.93 -4.97
CA LYS A 5 -10.95 -17.50 -3.68
C LYS A 5 -12.13 -18.22 -3.04
N LYS A 6 -11.91 -19.49 -2.75
CA LYS A 6 -12.88 -20.37 -2.08
C LYS A 6 -12.30 -20.83 -0.74
N TYR A 7 -13.12 -20.82 0.28
CA TYR A 7 -12.83 -21.45 1.58
C TYR A 7 -13.88 -22.53 1.83
N LYS A 8 -13.48 -23.77 1.74
CA LYS A 8 -14.40 -24.94 1.76
C LYS A 8 -15.46 -24.77 0.68
N SER A 9 -16.74 -24.75 1.04
CA SER A 9 -17.87 -24.56 0.12
C SER A 9 -18.23 -23.11 -0.21
N ARG A 10 -17.61 -22.12 0.50
CA ARG A 10 -17.94 -20.70 0.33
C ARG A 10 -16.97 -20.02 -0.62
N THR A 11 -17.47 -19.49 -1.73
CA THR A 11 -16.73 -18.58 -2.60
C THR A 11 -16.75 -17.18 -1.96
N VAL A 12 -15.58 -16.63 -1.67
CA VAL A 12 -15.40 -15.31 -1.03
C VAL A 12 -15.00 -14.25 -2.04
N VAL A 13 -14.28 -14.65 -3.09
CA VAL A 13 -13.94 -13.79 -4.24
C VAL A 13 -14.28 -14.61 -5.48
N ASN A 14 -15.01 -14.00 -6.42
CA ASN A 14 -15.53 -14.67 -7.61
C ASN A 14 -15.23 -13.86 -8.87
N HIS A 15 -14.25 -14.32 -9.66
CA HIS A 15 -13.81 -13.71 -10.92
C HIS A 15 -13.56 -12.20 -10.86
N VAL A 16 -12.83 -11.76 -9.83
CA VAL A 16 -12.52 -10.35 -9.62
C VAL A 16 -11.27 -9.95 -10.38
N SER A 17 -11.39 -8.92 -11.21
CA SER A 17 -10.25 -8.29 -11.90
C SER A 17 -10.02 -6.87 -11.37
N VAL A 18 -8.78 -6.53 -11.09
CA VAL A 18 -8.33 -5.21 -10.63
C VAL A 18 -7.11 -4.81 -11.44
N ASP A 19 -7.13 -3.62 -11.98
CA ASP A 19 -6.02 -3.01 -12.67
C ASP A 19 -5.61 -1.72 -11.97
N VAL A 20 -4.32 -1.41 -11.96
CA VAL A 20 -3.77 -0.15 -11.43
C VAL A 20 -2.55 0.24 -12.23
N LYS A 21 -2.49 1.50 -12.66
CA LYS A 21 -1.35 2.07 -13.38
C LYS A 21 -0.48 2.89 -12.44
N GLN A 22 0.78 3.08 -12.80
CA GLN A 22 1.64 4.04 -12.10
C GLN A 22 1.00 5.44 -12.16
N GLY A 23 1.06 6.18 -11.05
CA GLY A 23 0.40 7.48 -10.91
C GLY A 23 -1.13 7.40 -10.71
N GLU A 24 -1.69 6.23 -10.49
CA GLU A 24 -3.12 6.03 -10.24
C GLU A 24 -3.37 5.61 -8.78
N ILE A 25 -4.52 6.02 -8.23
CA ILE A 25 -4.99 5.56 -6.92
C ILE A 25 -6.29 4.78 -7.11
N VAL A 26 -6.26 3.50 -6.75
CA VAL A 26 -7.41 2.59 -6.84
C VAL A 26 -7.87 2.22 -5.43
N GLY A 27 -9.14 2.45 -5.12
CA GLY A 27 -9.76 2.10 -3.84
C GLY A 27 -10.61 0.85 -3.91
N LEU A 28 -10.39 -0.11 -3.03
CA LEU A 28 -11.26 -1.27 -2.86
C LEU A 28 -12.36 -0.94 -1.85
N LEU A 29 -13.57 -0.70 -2.36
CA LEU A 29 -14.75 -0.30 -1.59
C LEU A 29 -15.80 -1.41 -1.57
N GLY A 30 -16.75 -1.32 -0.63
CA GLY A 30 -17.88 -2.25 -0.54
C GLY A 30 -18.20 -2.68 0.89
N PRO A 31 -19.32 -3.40 1.11
CA PRO A 31 -19.75 -3.83 2.43
C PRO A 31 -18.81 -4.84 3.09
N ASN A 32 -19.00 -5.07 4.39
CA ASN A 32 -18.29 -6.13 5.09
C ASN A 32 -18.65 -7.50 4.50
N GLY A 33 -17.64 -8.35 4.34
CA GLY A 33 -17.81 -9.67 3.73
C GLY A 33 -17.77 -9.72 2.20
N ALA A 34 -17.65 -8.58 1.50
CA ALA A 34 -17.57 -8.51 0.04
C ALA A 34 -16.26 -9.03 -0.59
N GLY A 35 -15.35 -9.59 0.17
CA GLY A 35 -14.09 -10.15 -0.36
C GLY A 35 -12.93 -9.17 -0.51
N LYS A 36 -13.11 -7.87 -0.22
CA LYS A 36 -12.07 -6.83 -0.36
C LYS A 36 -10.72 -7.21 0.27
N THR A 37 -10.74 -7.59 1.54
CA THR A 37 -9.53 -8.01 2.28
C THR A 37 -8.87 -9.21 1.62
N THR A 38 -9.66 -10.18 1.18
CA THR A 38 -9.16 -11.38 0.52
C THR A 38 -8.52 -11.05 -0.82
N THR A 39 -9.18 -10.23 -1.65
CA THR A 39 -8.63 -9.75 -2.93
C THR A 39 -7.34 -8.96 -2.70
N PHE A 40 -7.36 -8.01 -1.78
CA PHE A 40 -6.19 -7.22 -1.42
C PHE A 40 -5.02 -8.12 -0.99
N TYR A 41 -5.25 -9.10 -0.12
CA TYR A 41 -4.21 -10.02 0.35
C TYR A 41 -3.72 -11.00 -0.74
N MET A 42 -4.55 -11.32 -1.73
CA MET A 42 -4.08 -12.06 -2.90
C MET A 42 -3.10 -11.21 -3.73
N ILE A 43 -3.41 -9.92 -3.93
CA ILE A 43 -2.52 -8.99 -4.64
C ILE A 43 -1.21 -8.76 -3.87
N VAL A 44 -1.24 -8.63 -2.55
CA VAL A 44 -0.05 -8.56 -1.69
C VAL A 44 0.79 -9.84 -1.75
N GLY A 45 0.17 -11.00 -1.91
CA GLY A 45 0.82 -12.32 -1.89
C GLY A 45 0.75 -13.02 -0.52
N LEU A 46 -0.10 -12.54 0.39
CA LEU A 46 -0.37 -13.17 1.69
C LEU A 46 -1.33 -14.37 1.57
N ILE A 47 -2.20 -14.34 0.57
CA ILE A 47 -3.17 -15.40 0.26
C ILE A 47 -2.97 -15.81 -1.20
N LYS A 48 -2.92 -17.12 -1.45
CA LYS A 48 -2.89 -17.64 -2.82
C LYS A 48 -4.32 -17.74 -3.37
N PRO A 49 -4.60 -17.23 -4.60
CA PRO A 49 -5.87 -17.46 -5.27
C PRO A 49 -6.07 -18.93 -5.61
N ASN A 50 -7.32 -19.35 -5.76
CA ASN A 50 -7.66 -20.67 -6.28
C ASN A 50 -7.60 -20.68 -7.82
N GLU A 51 -8.06 -19.57 -8.44
CA GLU A 51 -8.10 -19.36 -9.88
C GLU A 51 -7.76 -17.89 -10.18
N GLY A 52 -7.42 -17.61 -11.43
CA GLY A 52 -6.98 -16.29 -11.87
C GLY A 52 -5.49 -16.04 -11.67
N GLN A 53 -5.01 -14.92 -12.18
CA GLN A 53 -3.58 -14.59 -12.23
C GLN A 53 -3.34 -13.13 -11.84
N ILE A 54 -2.15 -12.88 -11.31
CA ILE A 54 -1.68 -11.55 -10.93
C ILE A 54 -0.43 -11.27 -11.74
N PHE A 55 -0.43 -10.13 -12.43
CA PHE A 55 0.67 -9.70 -13.28
C PHE A 55 1.21 -8.36 -12.83
N LEU A 56 2.49 -8.14 -13.08
CA LEU A 56 3.16 -6.85 -12.99
C LEU A 56 3.79 -6.56 -14.35
N GLU A 57 3.45 -5.42 -14.92
CA GLU A 57 4.09 -4.88 -16.10
C GLU A 57 5.12 -3.83 -15.67
N ASN A 58 6.35 -3.92 -16.17
CA ASN A 58 7.38 -2.92 -15.92
C ASN A 58 7.34 -1.80 -16.98
N ASP A 59 8.21 -0.78 -16.79
CA ASP A 59 8.25 0.40 -17.68
C ASP A 59 8.65 0.06 -19.13
N GLU A 60 9.23 -1.12 -19.36
CA GLU A 60 9.62 -1.63 -20.68
C GLU A 60 8.50 -2.47 -21.34
N GLY A 61 7.34 -2.61 -20.69
CA GLY A 61 6.22 -3.43 -21.15
C GLY A 61 6.41 -4.94 -20.91
N VAL A 62 7.42 -5.31 -20.12
CA VAL A 62 7.64 -6.73 -19.77
C VAL A 62 6.66 -7.13 -18.68
N VAL A 63 5.83 -8.12 -18.98
CA VAL A 63 4.83 -8.67 -18.07
C VAL A 63 5.41 -9.85 -17.29
N THR A 64 5.36 -9.76 -15.96
CA THR A 64 5.81 -10.82 -15.06
C THR A 64 4.64 -11.34 -14.23
N GLU A 65 4.47 -12.65 -14.17
CA GLU A 65 3.44 -13.27 -13.34
C GLU A 65 3.88 -13.34 -11.87
N LEU A 66 3.05 -12.76 -10.99
CA LEU A 66 3.28 -12.71 -9.55
C LEU A 66 2.46 -13.74 -8.75
N THR A 67 1.52 -14.45 -9.35
CA THR A 67 0.48 -15.27 -8.67
C THR A 67 1.04 -16.18 -7.59
N ASN A 68 2.14 -16.86 -7.87
CA ASN A 68 2.81 -17.78 -6.94
C ASN A 68 4.01 -17.17 -6.22
N MET A 69 4.31 -15.89 -6.45
CA MET A 69 5.45 -15.23 -5.81
C MET A 69 5.13 -14.84 -4.36
N PRO A 70 6.02 -15.13 -3.40
CA PRO A 70 5.88 -14.69 -2.02
C PRO A 70 6.06 -13.17 -1.90
N VAL A 71 5.55 -12.58 -0.82
CA VAL A 71 5.56 -11.13 -0.55
C VAL A 71 6.94 -10.49 -0.76
N TYR A 72 8.01 -11.11 -0.24
CA TYR A 72 9.36 -10.54 -0.34
C TYR A 72 9.88 -10.47 -1.79
N ARG A 73 9.50 -11.40 -2.65
CA ARG A 73 9.84 -11.35 -4.09
C ARG A 73 9.08 -10.23 -4.80
N ARG A 74 7.80 -10.05 -4.47
CA ARG A 74 7.00 -8.93 -4.99
C ARG A 74 7.60 -7.59 -4.55
N ALA A 75 8.05 -7.49 -3.29
CA ALA A 75 8.75 -6.30 -2.79
C ALA A 75 10.02 -5.99 -3.60
N GLN A 76 10.84 -7.01 -3.93
CA GLN A 76 12.03 -6.85 -4.78
C GLN A 76 11.70 -6.39 -6.20
N MET A 77 10.47 -6.62 -6.68
CA MET A 77 9.97 -6.16 -7.97
C MET A 77 9.29 -4.77 -7.90
N GLY A 78 9.35 -4.10 -6.76
CA GLY A 78 8.80 -2.76 -6.58
C GLY A 78 7.35 -2.72 -6.10
N VAL A 79 6.81 -3.80 -5.51
CA VAL A 79 5.47 -3.83 -4.91
C VAL A 79 5.58 -3.65 -3.39
N GLY A 80 5.38 -2.43 -2.90
CA GLY A 80 5.37 -2.11 -1.47
C GLY A 80 4.05 -2.51 -0.80
N TYR A 81 4.11 -2.82 0.50
CA TYR A 81 2.94 -3.12 1.32
C TYR A 81 3.00 -2.42 2.67
N LEU A 82 1.94 -1.70 3.01
CA LEU A 82 1.73 -1.08 4.31
C LEU A 82 0.56 -1.75 5.02
N ALA A 83 0.87 -2.54 6.04
CA ALA A 83 -0.12 -3.27 6.83
C ALA A 83 -1.02 -2.34 7.65
N GLN A 84 -2.22 -2.82 8.01
CA GLN A 84 -3.13 -2.14 8.92
C GLN A 84 -2.52 -2.03 10.33
N GLU A 85 -1.90 -3.11 10.80
CA GLU A 85 -1.24 -3.13 12.10
C GLU A 85 0.11 -2.40 12.06
N ALA A 86 0.49 -1.85 13.22
CA ALA A 86 1.74 -1.14 13.36
C ALA A 86 2.94 -2.04 13.02
N SER A 87 3.68 -1.67 11.98
CA SER A 87 4.81 -2.42 11.44
C SER A 87 6.17 -1.81 11.77
N VAL A 88 6.19 -0.65 12.45
CA VAL A 88 7.44 0.01 12.85
C VAL A 88 8.29 -0.89 13.75
N PHE A 89 9.59 -0.91 13.54
CA PHE A 89 10.53 -1.61 14.43
C PHE A 89 10.62 -0.85 15.76
N ARG A 90 9.90 -1.34 16.76
CA ARG A 90 9.64 -0.63 18.04
C ARG A 90 10.91 -0.25 18.81
N LYS A 91 11.98 -1.04 18.69
CA LYS A 91 13.27 -0.86 19.38
C LYS A 91 14.33 -0.14 18.54
N LEU A 92 13.98 0.28 17.34
CA LEU A 92 14.84 1.10 16.48
C LEU A 92 14.37 2.55 16.50
N SER A 93 15.29 3.50 16.31
CA SER A 93 14.94 4.90 16.07
C SER A 93 14.20 5.06 14.73
N VAL A 94 13.61 6.23 14.49
CA VAL A 94 13.00 6.54 13.20
C VAL A 94 14.03 6.42 12.07
N GLU A 95 15.21 7.02 12.22
CA GLU A 95 16.25 6.92 11.20
C GLU A 95 16.72 5.47 11.00
N ASP A 96 16.89 4.69 12.08
CA ASP A 96 17.29 3.28 11.97
C ASP A 96 16.22 2.43 11.30
N ASN A 97 14.93 2.75 11.49
CA ASN A 97 13.81 2.11 10.78
C ASN A 97 13.94 2.30 9.26
N LEU A 98 14.34 3.48 8.80
CA LEU A 98 14.54 3.79 7.38
C LEU A 98 15.82 3.14 6.86
N LEU A 99 16.93 3.28 7.59
CA LEU A 99 18.23 2.72 7.20
C LEU A 99 18.19 1.19 7.08
N ALA A 100 17.52 0.51 8.01
CA ALA A 100 17.46 -0.95 8.03
C ALA A 100 16.92 -1.54 6.73
N VAL A 101 15.85 -0.99 6.17
CA VAL A 101 15.29 -1.51 4.90
C VAL A 101 16.17 -1.19 3.70
N MET A 102 16.82 -0.02 3.68
CA MET A 102 17.77 0.35 2.63
C MET A 102 19.03 -0.52 2.65
N GLU A 103 19.46 -0.95 3.85
CA GLU A 103 20.57 -1.90 4.00
C GLU A 103 20.23 -3.29 3.49
N MET A 104 19.00 -3.76 3.76
CA MET A 104 18.53 -5.06 3.27
C MET A 104 18.54 -5.16 1.74
N VAL A 105 18.26 -4.06 1.03
CA VAL A 105 18.33 -4.01 -0.45
C VAL A 105 19.68 -3.52 -0.98
N LYS A 106 20.67 -3.38 -0.09
CA LYS A 106 22.09 -3.08 -0.42
C LYS A 106 22.29 -1.72 -1.11
N ILE A 107 21.49 -0.71 -0.81
CA ILE A 107 21.73 0.66 -1.29
C ILE A 107 23.08 1.16 -0.74
N PRO A 108 23.95 1.78 -1.56
CA PRO A 108 25.26 2.29 -1.12
C PRO A 108 25.12 3.31 0.03
N LYS A 109 26.06 3.34 0.96
CA LYS A 109 25.99 4.17 2.18
C LYS A 109 25.75 5.65 1.88
N LYS A 110 26.40 6.22 0.86
CA LYS A 110 26.22 7.62 0.47
C LYS A 110 24.79 7.89 0.05
N GLU A 111 24.27 7.08 -0.85
CA GLU A 111 22.90 7.18 -1.37
C GLU A 111 21.86 6.98 -0.24
N ARG A 112 22.09 6.02 0.68
CA ARG A 112 21.24 5.82 1.86
C ARG A 112 21.12 7.07 2.72
N MET A 113 22.23 7.78 2.94
CA MET A 113 22.22 8.99 3.77
C MET A 113 21.49 10.13 3.09
N GLU A 114 21.70 10.34 1.80
CA GLU A 114 21.00 11.35 1.01
C GLU A 114 19.47 11.08 1.02
N LYS A 115 19.12 9.80 0.81
CA LYS A 115 17.72 9.36 0.82
C LYS A 115 17.07 9.45 2.20
N LEU A 116 17.83 9.13 3.25
CA LEU A 116 17.37 9.29 4.63
C LEU A 116 16.99 10.75 4.91
N GLU A 117 17.86 11.72 4.59
CA GLU A 117 17.58 13.14 4.80
C GLU A 117 16.33 13.56 4.02
N SER A 118 16.22 13.16 2.75
CA SER A 118 15.06 13.46 1.92
C SER A 118 13.75 12.90 2.51
N LEU A 119 13.75 11.66 3.01
CA LEU A 119 12.57 11.05 3.62
C LEU A 119 12.23 11.68 4.98
N ILE A 120 13.22 12.00 5.81
CA ILE A 120 13.00 12.69 7.09
C ILE A 120 12.35 14.06 6.86
N ASP A 121 12.82 14.80 5.84
CA ASP A 121 12.27 16.09 5.42
C ASP A 121 10.84 15.96 4.91
N GLU A 122 10.65 15.11 3.92
CA GLU A 122 9.37 14.92 3.23
C GLU A 122 8.24 14.50 4.17
N PHE A 123 8.56 13.66 5.17
CA PHE A 123 7.57 13.13 6.12
C PHE A 123 7.50 13.89 7.43
N GLY A 124 8.25 15.01 7.56
CA GLY A 124 8.25 15.85 8.76
C GLY A 124 8.68 15.10 10.02
N LEU A 125 9.70 14.24 9.90
CA LEU A 125 10.15 13.36 10.99
C LEU A 125 11.35 13.90 11.78
N HIS A 126 11.82 15.13 11.52
CA HIS A 126 12.98 15.74 12.18
C HIS A 126 12.91 15.68 13.70
N LYS A 127 11.77 16.10 14.28
CA LYS A 127 11.60 16.17 15.73
C LYS A 127 11.70 14.82 16.42
N VAL A 128 11.33 13.74 15.72
CA VAL A 128 11.29 12.39 16.25
C VAL A 128 12.34 11.47 15.66
N ARG A 129 13.28 12.02 14.87
CA ARG A 129 14.34 11.27 14.17
C ARG A 129 15.03 10.23 15.03
N LYS A 130 15.39 10.60 16.26
CA LYS A 130 16.10 9.75 17.22
C LYS A 130 15.17 9.04 18.21
N SER A 131 13.86 9.29 18.14
CA SER A 131 12.87 8.60 18.99
C SER A 131 12.71 7.16 18.55
N TYR A 132 12.56 6.25 19.51
CA TYR A 132 12.26 4.84 19.23
C TYR A 132 10.84 4.68 18.69
N GLY A 133 10.62 3.68 17.84
CA GLY A 133 9.32 3.40 17.25
C GLY A 133 8.19 3.22 18.27
N ILE A 134 8.49 2.72 19.47
CA ILE A 134 7.52 2.57 20.56
C ILE A 134 7.04 3.92 21.16
N GLN A 135 7.82 5.00 21.00
CA GLN A 135 7.54 6.31 21.56
C GLN A 135 6.70 7.21 20.66
N LEU A 136 6.52 6.78 19.39
CA LEU A 136 5.84 7.58 18.38
C LEU A 136 4.32 7.63 18.62
N SER A 137 3.73 8.80 18.43
CA SER A 137 2.27 8.96 18.31
C SER A 137 1.74 8.15 17.09
N GLY A 138 0.43 7.96 17.00
CA GLY A 138 -0.19 7.24 15.89
C GLY A 138 0.16 7.84 14.53
N GLY A 139 0.09 9.17 14.39
CA GLY A 139 0.42 9.89 13.16
C GLY A 139 1.91 9.83 12.82
N GLU A 140 2.81 10.06 13.79
CA GLU A 140 4.26 9.96 13.57
C GLU A 140 4.67 8.56 13.17
N ARG A 141 4.12 7.56 13.85
CA ARG A 141 4.35 6.16 13.51
C ARG A 141 3.91 5.85 12.08
N ARG A 142 2.71 6.30 11.68
CA ARG A 142 2.20 6.05 10.33
C ARG A 142 3.05 6.73 9.26
N ARG A 143 3.49 7.98 9.49
CA ARG A 143 4.44 8.66 8.60
C ARG A 143 5.77 7.92 8.49
N CYS A 144 6.32 7.43 9.59
CA CYS A 144 7.54 6.62 9.60
C CYS A 144 7.38 5.32 8.81
N GLU A 145 6.24 4.63 8.95
CA GLU A 145 5.94 3.39 8.21
C GLU A 145 5.82 3.61 6.70
N ILE A 146 5.16 4.71 6.29
CA ILE A 146 5.06 5.08 4.87
C ILE A 146 6.44 5.46 4.33
N ALA A 147 7.20 6.29 5.04
CA ALA A 147 8.56 6.67 4.66
C ALA A 147 9.45 5.43 4.49
N ARG A 148 9.34 4.45 5.40
CA ARG A 148 10.07 3.18 5.30
C ARG A 148 9.66 2.37 4.08
N ALA A 149 8.37 2.31 3.75
CA ALA A 149 7.90 1.61 2.56
C ALA A 149 8.42 2.27 1.27
N LEU A 150 8.63 3.58 1.28
CA LEU A 150 9.18 4.33 0.15
C LEU A 150 10.71 4.31 0.06
N ALA A 151 11.38 3.92 1.13
CA ALA A 151 12.84 3.90 1.18
C ALA A 151 13.47 2.95 0.14
N ILE A 152 12.69 2.04 -0.43
CA ILE A 152 13.12 1.07 -1.46
C ILE A 152 12.56 1.37 -2.86
N ASP A 153 12.07 2.60 -3.12
CA ASP A 153 11.53 3.08 -4.40
C ASP A 153 10.48 2.15 -5.02
N PRO A 154 9.36 1.88 -4.33
CA PRO A 154 8.32 1.03 -4.90
C PRO A 154 7.68 1.71 -6.11
N LYS A 155 7.35 0.92 -7.16
CA LYS A 155 6.53 1.34 -8.29
C LYS A 155 5.04 1.32 -7.96
N PHE A 156 4.67 0.39 -7.10
CA PHE A 156 3.31 0.22 -6.59
C PHE A 156 3.34 0.08 -5.08
N ILE A 157 2.33 0.63 -4.40
CA ILE A 157 2.17 0.48 -2.96
C ILE A 157 0.73 0.09 -2.61
N LEU A 158 0.59 -0.94 -1.78
CA LEU A 158 -0.67 -1.42 -1.28
C LEU A 158 -0.85 -0.93 0.17
N LEU A 159 -1.88 -0.13 0.42
CA LEU A 159 -2.16 0.49 1.71
C LEU A 159 -3.39 -0.17 2.35
N ASP A 160 -3.17 -0.86 3.45
CA ASP A 160 -4.22 -1.54 4.19
C ASP A 160 -4.72 -0.67 5.34
N GLU A 161 -5.94 -0.14 5.21
CA GLU A 161 -6.58 0.78 6.15
C GLU A 161 -5.60 1.86 6.68
N PRO A 162 -5.00 2.69 5.82
CA PRO A 162 -3.91 3.59 6.20
C PRO A 162 -4.30 4.63 7.26
N PHE A 163 -5.59 4.85 7.48
CA PHE A 163 -6.14 5.81 8.42
C PHE A 163 -6.62 5.17 9.73
N ALA A 164 -6.52 3.85 9.88
CA ALA A 164 -7.00 3.16 11.08
C ALA A 164 -6.16 3.54 12.31
N GLY A 165 -6.85 3.93 13.40
CA GLY A 165 -6.20 4.28 14.66
C GLY A 165 -5.36 5.58 14.62
N VAL A 166 -5.61 6.44 13.63
CA VAL A 166 -4.98 7.75 13.47
C VAL A 166 -5.98 8.83 13.87
N ASP A 167 -5.51 9.88 14.54
CA ASP A 167 -6.36 11.02 14.89
C ASP A 167 -6.79 11.82 13.64
N PRO A 168 -7.94 12.54 13.70
CA PRO A 168 -8.49 13.21 12.52
C PRO A 168 -7.55 14.23 11.85
N ILE A 169 -6.71 14.91 12.62
CA ILE A 169 -5.76 15.91 12.07
C ILE A 169 -4.65 15.20 11.30
N ALA A 170 -4.09 14.13 11.87
CA ALA A 170 -3.06 13.34 11.21
C ALA A 170 -3.62 12.53 10.00
N VAL A 171 -4.92 12.29 9.91
CA VAL A 171 -5.54 11.71 8.71
C VAL A 171 -5.37 12.62 7.49
N GLU A 172 -5.57 13.93 7.63
CA GLU A 172 -5.36 14.89 6.53
C GLU A 172 -3.91 14.89 6.06
N ASP A 173 -2.95 14.86 6.99
CA ASP A 173 -1.52 14.75 6.64
C ASP A 173 -1.23 13.50 5.81
N ILE A 174 -1.79 12.35 6.20
CA ILE A 174 -1.61 11.09 5.47
C ILE A 174 -2.28 11.14 4.10
N GLN A 175 -3.45 11.78 3.96
CA GLN A 175 -4.11 11.98 2.67
C GLN A 175 -3.23 12.82 1.73
N HIS A 176 -2.63 13.91 2.22
CA HIS A 176 -1.69 14.72 1.46
C HIS A 176 -0.44 13.94 1.04
N ILE A 177 0.06 13.06 1.91
CA ILE A 177 1.17 12.16 1.58
C ILE A 177 0.76 11.24 0.42
N ILE A 178 -0.39 10.57 0.52
CA ILE A 178 -0.87 9.65 -0.52
C ILE A 178 -1.04 10.38 -1.88
N ALA A 179 -1.61 11.60 -1.86
CA ALA A 179 -1.73 12.41 -3.07
C ALA A 179 -0.35 12.74 -3.69
N ARG A 180 0.66 13.04 -2.87
CA ARG A 180 2.04 13.26 -3.35
C ARG A 180 2.67 12.00 -3.95
N LEU A 181 2.37 10.80 -3.43
CA LEU A 181 2.88 9.55 -4.01
C LEU A 181 2.37 9.33 -5.43
N LYS A 182 1.10 9.68 -5.70
CA LYS A 182 0.56 9.68 -7.06
C LYS A 182 1.39 10.58 -7.99
N ASN A 183 1.74 11.79 -7.53
CA ASN A 183 2.54 12.73 -8.31
C ASN A 183 3.99 12.24 -8.56
N LYS A 184 4.48 11.30 -7.75
CA LYS A 184 5.75 10.58 -7.94
C LYS A 184 5.64 9.38 -8.89
N ASN A 185 4.53 9.26 -9.59
CA ASN A 185 4.24 8.14 -10.50
C ASN A 185 4.19 6.77 -9.81
N ILE A 186 3.79 6.71 -8.54
CA ILE A 186 3.59 5.46 -7.80
C ILE A 186 2.12 5.04 -7.95
N GLY A 187 1.87 3.82 -8.40
CA GLY A 187 0.53 3.23 -8.44
C GLY A 187 0.10 2.80 -7.03
N ILE A 188 -1.12 3.12 -6.62
CA ILE A 188 -1.57 2.91 -5.25
C ILE A 188 -2.87 2.11 -5.24
N ILE A 189 -2.90 1.03 -4.44
CA ILE A 189 -4.14 0.32 -4.11
C ILE A 189 -4.44 0.55 -2.64
N ILE A 190 -5.61 1.09 -2.33
CA ILE A 190 -6.04 1.35 -0.95
C ILE A 190 -7.22 0.47 -0.62
N ARG A 191 -7.11 -0.32 0.45
CA ARG A 191 -8.25 -0.93 1.12
C ARG A 191 -8.66 -0.06 2.31
N ASN A 192 -9.89 0.45 2.32
CA ASN A 192 -10.41 1.20 3.45
C ASN A 192 -11.90 0.89 3.69
N ARG A 193 -12.36 1.04 4.93
CA ARG A 193 -13.79 0.85 5.30
C ARG A 193 -14.63 2.07 4.96
N PHE A 194 -14.07 3.26 5.07
CA PHE A 194 -14.74 4.52 4.85
C PHE A 194 -13.84 5.46 4.06
N PHE A 195 -14.30 5.91 2.90
CA PHE A 195 -13.64 7.00 2.18
C PHE A 195 -14.31 8.33 2.52
N LYS A 196 -13.60 9.20 3.24
CA LYS A 196 -13.85 10.64 3.21
C LYS A 196 -12.77 11.25 2.33
N LYS A 197 -13.19 11.85 1.21
CA LYS A 197 -12.41 12.68 0.27
C LYS A 197 -10.95 12.28 0.03
N LEU A 198 -10.72 11.57 -1.07
CA LEU A 198 -9.51 11.70 -1.88
C LEU A 198 -10.00 12.18 -3.25
N ASP A 199 -9.66 13.38 -3.64
CA ASP A 199 -10.18 14.07 -4.83
C ASP A 199 -9.80 13.42 -6.19
N THR A 200 -9.21 12.23 -6.18
CA THR A 200 -8.71 11.55 -7.39
C THR A 200 -8.68 10.02 -7.22
N LEU A 201 -9.74 9.44 -6.70
CA LEU A 201 -9.83 8.00 -6.48
C LEU A 201 -10.64 7.33 -7.60
N VAL A 202 -10.06 6.37 -8.29
CA VAL A 202 -10.85 5.37 -9.05
C VAL A 202 -11.38 4.36 -8.04
N ALA A 203 -12.68 4.39 -7.76
CA ALA A 203 -13.28 3.50 -6.78
C ALA A 203 -13.77 2.22 -7.46
N LEU A 204 -13.30 1.07 -6.97
CA LEU A 204 -13.85 -0.23 -7.32
C LEU A 204 -14.84 -0.65 -6.23
N PHE A 205 -16.12 -0.68 -6.58
CA PHE A 205 -17.18 -1.12 -5.66
C PHE A 205 -17.41 -2.63 -5.77
N TYR A 206 -17.46 -3.28 -4.60
CA TYR A 206 -17.95 -4.64 -4.48
C TYR A 206 -19.42 -4.61 -4.04
N GLU A 207 -20.32 -5.01 -4.92
CA GLU A 207 -21.73 -5.26 -4.51
C GLU A 207 -21.87 -6.63 -3.82
N THR A 208 -22.93 -6.75 -3.02
CA THR A 208 -23.36 -8.03 -2.44
C THR A 208 -23.79 -8.97 -3.56
N GLY A 209 -22.91 -9.85 -4.00
CA GLY A 209 -23.16 -10.77 -5.12
C GLY A 209 -21.94 -11.03 -5.99
N ASN A 210 -20.76 -10.52 -5.63
CA ASN A 210 -19.48 -10.81 -6.29
C ASN A 210 -19.32 -10.29 -7.74
N GLN A 211 -19.98 -9.22 -8.15
CA GLN A 211 -19.62 -8.52 -9.37
C GLN A 211 -18.88 -7.22 -9.07
N LEU A 212 -17.75 -7.05 -9.73
CA LEU A 212 -16.97 -5.81 -9.68
C LEU A 212 -17.62 -4.82 -10.64
N CYS A 213 -18.23 -3.75 -10.12
CA CYS A 213 -18.64 -2.63 -10.95
C CYS A 213 -17.46 -1.66 -11.06
N HIS A 214 -16.95 -1.47 -12.28
CA HIS A 214 -16.00 -0.44 -12.60
C HIS A 214 -16.75 0.91 -12.63
N PHE A 215 -16.53 1.76 -11.65
CA PHE A 215 -16.90 3.17 -11.72
C PHE A 215 -15.64 3.96 -12.06
N SER A 216 -15.45 4.21 -13.36
CA SER A 216 -14.61 5.30 -13.84
C SER A 216 -15.48 6.54 -13.84
N GLU A 217 -15.53 7.27 -12.73
CA GLU A 217 -15.82 8.71 -12.72
C GLU A 217 -15.80 9.25 -11.29
N LEU A 218 -15.00 10.26 -11.11
CA LEU A 218 -15.02 11.36 -10.15
C LEU A 218 -16.22 11.39 -9.19
N LEU A 219 -15.98 11.06 -7.93
CA LEU A 219 -16.73 11.67 -6.84
C LEU A 219 -16.10 13.03 -6.54
N THR A 220 -16.43 14.03 -7.38
CA THR A 220 -16.39 15.43 -6.99
C THR A 220 -17.64 15.69 -6.16
N ILE A 221 -17.54 15.70 -4.84
CA ILE A 221 -18.52 16.32 -3.94
C ILE A 221 -17.78 17.20 -2.96
#